data_2fca1fe56c29ae41aac61064a46d7866
#
_entry.id   2fca1fe56c29ae41aac61064a46d7866
#
_cell.length_a   1.000
_cell.length_b   1.000
_cell.length_c   1.000
_cell.angle_alpha   90.00
_cell.angle_beta   90.00
_cell.angle_gamma   90.00
#
_symmetry.space_group_name_H-M   'P 1'
#
loop_
_entity.id
_entity.type
_entity.pdbx_description
1 polymer ?
#
loop_
_entity_poly.entity_id
_entity_poly.type
_entity_poly.pdbx_seq_one_letter_code
_entity_poly.pdbx_strand_id
1 'polypeptide(L)'
;NGIFCRKRGERQSERESFFLPPDMTPHLPVSPHSAHHLLDALPPSPHHRRLRRRRRFCPPRPRASSSPSSLRCRAAAAAAPQPAAAAAARTRVFVVSDLHTDYPENMEWVRRLAVRAGPPGAGEGFDALVVAGDVAETRDNFARTMEALRARFDAVFYVPGNHDLWLRREGGRYVDSMEKLTALLDACSELGVDTGPRTIGDLGIIPLFSWYHKSFDKEKDVNSVRVPSLEMACKDFHACQWPSDLGSDDEALALYFDKLNDKNNDAIEEVKKKSKQILTFSHFVPRQELCPEKRMLYYPNLPKVIGSDYLERRLRAIHNNAKDGAACHVFGHTHFCWDSVVDGIRYVQAPLAYPRERKRRINGGQGWLPFCVYRDGFNPEIYPAIWSDYYNKNRREPENTQLAPWVAKYFSNLAAKI
;
A
#
# COMPACT_ATOMS: atom_id res chain seq x y z
N ASN A 1 20.96 23.15 -35.95
CA ASN A 1 21.46 22.67 -34.66
C ASN A 1 20.35 22.68 -33.63
N GLY A 2 19.53 21.65 -33.57
CA GLY A 2 18.43 21.58 -32.62
C GLY A 2 17.48 20.41 -32.89
N ILE A 3 17.98 19.17 -32.98
CA ILE A 3 17.13 17.96 -32.99
C ILE A 3 17.99 16.81 -32.45
N PHE A 4 18.20 16.73 -31.14
CA PHE A 4 18.82 15.54 -30.52
C PHE A 4 18.58 15.44 -29.00
N CYS A 5 17.42 15.81 -28.50
CA CYS A 5 17.17 15.72 -27.04
C CYS A 5 15.88 15.01 -26.61
N ARG A 6 15.12 14.37 -27.51
CA ARG A 6 13.82 13.73 -27.16
C ARG A 6 13.80 12.20 -27.12
N LYS A 7 14.88 11.50 -27.46
CA LYS A 7 14.87 10.02 -27.51
C LYS A 7 15.61 9.30 -26.37
N ARG A 8 16.23 10.01 -25.42
CA ARG A 8 16.89 9.38 -24.27
C ARG A 8 15.94 9.05 -23.10
N GLY A 9 14.85 9.76 -22.95
CA GLY A 9 13.89 9.52 -21.83
C GLY A 9 13.11 8.21 -21.96
N GLU A 10 12.71 7.83 -23.17
CA GLU A 10 11.87 6.64 -23.36
C GLU A 10 12.61 5.31 -23.21
N ARG A 11 13.91 5.25 -23.56
CA ARG A 11 14.70 4.02 -23.39
C ARG A 11 15.16 3.75 -21.96
N GLN A 12 15.12 4.74 -21.08
CA GLN A 12 15.51 4.58 -19.68
C GLN A 12 14.37 4.03 -18.83
N SER A 13 13.11 4.31 -19.21
CA SER A 13 11.91 3.81 -18.50
C SER A 13 11.69 2.29 -18.69
N GLU A 14 12.19 1.71 -19.79
CA GLU A 14 12.01 0.28 -20.06
C GLU A 14 12.88 -0.64 -19.20
N ARG A 15 13.95 -0.11 -18.58
CA ARG A 15 14.86 -0.89 -17.71
C ARG A 15 14.51 -0.82 -16.23
N GLU A 16 13.48 -0.10 -15.86
CA GLU A 16 13.18 0.22 -14.45
C GLU A 16 12.26 -0.76 -13.72
N SER A 17 11.69 -1.75 -14.40
CA SER A 17 10.82 -2.72 -13.76
C SER A 17 11.41 -4.12 -13.89
N PHE A 18 11.98 -4.59 -12.82
CA PHE A 18 12.40 -5.99 -12.68
C PHE A 18 11.24 -6.96 -12.60
N PHE A 19 10.03 -6.44 -12.39
CA PHE A 19 8.88 -7.23 -12.00
C PHE A 19 8.12 -7.81 -13.18
N LEU A 20 8.21 -7.22 -14.40
CA LEU A 20 7.50 -7.76 -15.57
C LEU A 20 8.12 -7.28 -16.90
N PRO A 21 8.26 -8.18 -17.88
CA PRO A 21 8.62 -7.81 -19.25
C PRO A 21 7.48 -7.03 -19.94
N PRO A 22 7.79 -6.23 -21.01
CA PRO A 22 6.86 -5.32 -21.65
C PRO A 22 5.56 -5.94 -22.19
N ASP A 23 5.53 -7.23 -22.50
CA ASP A 23 4.47 -7.85 -23.31
C ASP A 23 3.71 -9.01 -22.68
N MET A 24 3.82 -9.25 -21.35
CA MET A 24 3.17 -10.40 -20.75
C MET A 24 2.25 -10.02 -19.60
N THR A 25 0.95 -10.20 -19.78
CA THR A 25 0.01 -10.42 -18.69
C THR A 25 0.39 -11.71 -17.96
N PRO A 26 0.46 -11.74 -16.64
CA PRO A 26 0.63 -12.99 -15.91
C PRO A 26 -0.63 -13.83 -16.10
N HIS A 27 -0.58 -14.79 -17.03
CA HIS A 27 -1.52 -15.89 -17.01
C HIS A 27 -1.09 -16.80 -15.88
N LEU A 28 -1.68 -16.64 -14.70
CA LEU A 28 -1.61 -17.64 -13.66
C LEU A 28 -2.20 -18.93 -14.25
N PRO A 29 -1.59 -20.11 -14.02
CA PRO A 29 -2.17 -21.35 -14.46
C PRO A 29 -3.45 -21.58 -13.66
N VAL A 30 -4.56 -21.25 -14.28
CA VAL A 30 -5.87 -21.72 -13.85
C VAL A 30 -5.98 -23.12 -14.37
N SER A 31 -6.27 -24.08 -13.51
CA SER A 31 -6.66 -25.45 -13.91
C SER A 31 -7.72 -25.33 -15.01
N PRO A 32 -7.71 -26.19 -16.07
CA PRO A 32 -8.66 -26.11 -17.17
C PRO A 32 -10.13 -26.09 -16.76
N HIS A 33 -10.46 -26.53 -15.55
CA HIS A 33 -11.83 -26.53 -15.00
C HIS A 33 -12.19 -25.24 -14.25
N SER A 34 -11.25 -24.34 -13.97
CA SER A 34 -11.51 -23.07 -13.23
C SER A 34 -11.54 -21.84 -14.13
N ALA A 35 -11.13 -21.94 -15.40
CA ALA A 35 -11.05 -20.79 -16.31
C ALA A 35 -12.42 -20.18 -16.68
N HIS A 36 -13.49 -20.97 -16.64
CA HIS A 36 -14.83 -20.49 -16.95
C HIS A 36 -15.53 -19.75 -15.80
N HIS A 37 -15.13 -19.98 -14.55
CA HIS A 37 -15.79 -19.36 -13.38
C HIS A 37 -15.22 -18.00 -12.96
N LEU A 38 -14.02 -17.63 -13.40
CA LEU A 38 -13.41 -16.33 -13.05
C LEU A 38 -13.84 -15.18 -13.97
N LEU A 39 -14.40 -15.48 -15.16
CA LEU A 39 -14.94 -14.46 -16.07
C LEU A 39 -16.41 -14.14 -15.77
N ASP A 40 -17.15 -15.03 -15.11
CA ASP A 40 -18.58 -14.87 -14.81
C ASP A 40 -18.86 -14.20 -13.45
N ALA A 41 -17.85 -13.93 -12.63
CA ALA A 41 -18.00 -13.33 -11.28
C ALA A 41 -17.92 -11.80 -11.23
N LEU A 42 -17.92 -11.12 -12.36
CA LEU A 42 -18.04 -9.66 -12.40
C LEU A 42 -19.52 -9.28 -12.61
N PRO A 43 -20.15 -8.54 -11.70
CA PRO A 43 -21.51 -8.05 -11.91
C PRO A 43 -21.55 -7.14 -13.15
N PRO A 44 -22.59 -7.25 -13.97
CA PRO A 44 -22.70 -6.40 -15.15
C PRO A 44 -22.87 -4.95 -14.74
N SER A 45 -22.09 -4.09 -15.36
CA SER A 45 -22.19 -2.63 -15.25
C SER A 45 -23.61 -2.18 -15.59
N PRO A 46 -24.26 -1.30 -14.82
CA PRO A 46 -25.61 -0.85 -15.13
C PRO A 46 -25.60 0.08 -16.33
N HIS A 47 -25.99 -0.44 -17.49
CA HIS A 47 -26.30 0.37 -18.66
C HIS A 47 -27.55 1.22 -18.39
N HIS A 48 -27.43 2.52 -18.56
CA HIS A 48 -28.49 3.50 -18.61
C HIS A 48 -29.65 3.05 -19.51
N ARG A 49 -30.76 2.61 -18.93
CA ARG A 49 -32.05 2.58 -19.59
C ARG A 49 -32.78 3.89 -19.30
N ARG A 50 -32.90 4.76 -20.30
CA ARG A 50 -33.82 5.88 -20.30
C ARG A 50 -35.25 5.34 -20.23
N LEU A 51 -35.90 5.46 -19.09
CA LEU A 51 -37.33 5.23 -18.96
C LEU A 51 -38.09 6.50 -19.33
N ARG A 52 -38.83 6.41 -20.42
CA ARG A 52 -39.85 7.39 -20.82
C ARG A 52 -40.95 7.47 -19.75
N ARG A 53 -41.12 8.64 -19.15
CA ARG A 53 -42.27 8.97 -18.27
C ARG A 53 -43.56 8.90 -19.09
N ARG A 54 -44.41 7.92 -18.80
CA ARG A 54 -45.84 8.00 -19.16
C ARG A 54 -46.57 8.65 -17.96
N ARG A 55 -47.15 9.78 -18.18
CA ARG A 55 -48.11 10.44 -17.29
C ARG A 55 -49.33 9.54 -17.17
N ARG A 56 -49.74 9.21 -15.95
CA ARG A 56 -51.10 8.72 -15.65
C ARG A 56 -51.83 9.76 -14.80
N PHE A 57 -52.98 10.11 -15.30
CA PHE A 57 -54.02 10.95 -14.66
C PHE A 57 -54.53 10.33 -13.38
N CYS A 58 -54.70 11.13 -12.32
CA CYS A 58 -55.53 10.82 -11.15
C CYS A 58 -56.84 11.59 -11.23
N PRO A 59 -57.97 10.94 -11.00
CA PRO A 59 -59.27 11.65 -10.84
C PRO A 59 -59.46 12.17 -9.41
N PRO A 60 -60.38 13.13 -9.17
CA PRO A 60 -60.52 13.88 -7.94
C PRO A 60 -61.34 13.15 -6.87
N ARG A 61 -61.02 13.41 -5.62
CA ARG A 61 -61.76 12.94 -4.42
C ARG A 61 -63.00 13.81 -4.18
N PRO A 62 -64.12 13.22 -3.67
CA PRO A 62 -65.26 13.98 -3.17
C PRO A 62 -65.04 14.43 -1.71
N ARG A 63 -65.60 15.61 -1.43
CA ARG A 63 -65.74 16.21 -0.10
C ARG A 63 -66.85 15.49 0.69
N ALA A 64 -66.61 15.24 1.96
CA ALA A 64 -67.71 15.02 2.94
C ALA A 64 -67.48 15.89 4.19
N SER A 65 -68.58 16.45 4.63
CA SER A 65 -68.76 17.48 5.65
C SER A 65 -69.07 16.95 7.03
N SER A 66 -68.96 17.89 8.01
CA SER A 66 -69.64 17.99 9.32
C SER A 66 -69.12 17.20 10.52
N SER A 67 -68.55 17.87 11.47
CA SER A 67 -69.11 18.60 12.65
C SER A 67 -68.85 17.85 14.00
N PRO A 68 -68.83 18.52 15.16
CA PRO A 68 -67.78 18.26 16.15
C PRO A 68 -68.36 17.54 17.40
N SER A 69 -67.51 16.80 18.06
CA SER A 69 -67.80 16.42 19.46
C SER A 69 -66.57 16.56 20.34
N SER A 70 -66.71 17.33 21.34
CA SER A 70 -65.79 17.65 22.42
C SER A 70 -65.42 16.41 23.24
N LEU A 71 -64.14 16.12 23.36
CA LEU A 71 -63.63 15.29 24.43
C LEU A 71 -62.31 15.89 24.94
N ARG A 72 -62.31 16.17 26.21
CA ARG A 72 -61.23 16.65 27.04
C ARG A 72 -60.08 15.63 26.98
N CYS A 73 -58.97 15.98 26.45
CA CYS A 73 -57.69 15.25 26.63
C CYS A 73 -56.87 15.94 27.72
N ARG A 74 -56.54 15.17 28.74
CA ARG A 74 -55.56 15.52 29.78
C ARG A 74 -54.22 15.79 29.08
N ALA A 75 -53.57 16.89 29.42
CA ALA A 75 -52.22 17.21 29.03
C ALA A 75 -51.25 16.17 29.63
N ALA A 76 -50.76 15.27 28.82
CA ALA A 76 -49.53 14.52 29.10
C ALA A 76 -48.35 15.45 28.80
N ALA A 77 -47.54 15.74 29.82
CA ALA A 77 -46.32 16.49 29.67
C ALA A 77 -45.42 15.75 28.63
N ALA A 78 -45.25 16.38 27.49
CA ALA A 78 -44.28 15.89 26.52
C ALA A 78 -42.86 15.98 27.13
N ALA A 79 -42.24 14.85 27.36
CA ALA A 79 -40.81 14.79 27.67
C ALA A 79 -40.06 15.50 26.55
N ALA A 80 -39.20 16.46 26.89
CA ALA A 80 -38.33 17.12 25.97
C ALA A 80 -37.49 16.03 25.24
N PRO A 81 -37.29 16.14 23.91
CA PRO A 81 -36.46 15.21 23.22
C PRO A 81 -35.04 15.27 23.81
N GLN A 82 -34.55 14.14 24.29
CA GLN A 82 -33.15 14.02 24.70
C GLN A 82 -32.31 14.42 23.48
N PRO A 83 -31.22 15.23 23.66
CA PRO A 83 -30.35 15.54 22.57
C PRO A 83 -29.83 14.21 22.02
N ALA A 84 -30.03 13.98 20.72
CA ALA A 84 -29.48 12.84 20.03
C ALA A 84 -27.98 12.78 20.38
N ALA A 85 -27.53 11.64 20.91
CA ALA A 85 -26.12 11.44 21.22
C ALA A 85 -25.34 11.84 19.97
N ALA A 86 -24.46 12.84 20.12
CA ALA A 86 -23.61 13.28 19.01
C ALA A 86 -22.94 12.04 18.45
N ALA A 87 -23.17 11.73 17.17
CA ALA A 87 -22.55 10.60 16.51
C ALA A 87 -21.03 10.74 16.71
N ALA A 88 -20.41 9.76 17.36
CA ALA A 88 -18.98 9.79 17.62
C ALA A 88 -18.26 10.03 16.30
N ALA A 89 -17.34 10.99 16.28
CA ALA A 89 -16.63 11.36 15.06
C ALA A 89 -15.94 10.11 14.47
N ARG A 90 -16.28 9.78 13.23
CA ARG A 90 -15.85 8.55 12.55
C ARG A 90 -14.36 8.60 12.20
N THR A 91 -13.57 7.63 12.64
CA THR A 91 -12.16 7.52 12.30
C THR A 91 -11.95 6.53 11.14
N ARG A 92 -11.28 6.98 10.07
CA ARG A 92 -10.85 6.11 8.96
C ARG A 92 -9.34 6.19 8.77
N VAL A 93 -8.73 5.04 8.46
CA VAL A 93 -7.33 4.99 8.06
C VAL A 93 -7.21 4.33 6.70
N PHE A 94 -6.62 5.08 5.80
CA PHE A 94 -6.30 4.66 4.44
C PHE A 94 -4.82 4.32 4.34
N VAL A 95 -4.47 3.41 3.43
CA VAL A 95 -3.09 3.00 3.20
C VAL A 95 -2.75 3.03 1.73
N VAL A 96 -1.50 3.35 1.43
CA VAL A 96 -0.90 3.31 0.10
C VAL A 96 0.61 3.15 0.24
N SER A 97 1.26 2.54 -0.75
CA SER A 97 2.71 2.47 -0.88
C SER A 97 3.15 2.78 -2.31
N ASP A 98 4.45 2.90 -2.52
CA ASP A 98 5.07 2.93 -3.85
C ASP A 98 4.42 3.98 -4.77
N LEU A 99 4.35 5.21 -4.27
CA LEU A 99 3.71 6.33 -4.99
C LEU A 99 4.48 6.75 -6.24
N HIS A 100 5.81 6.70 -6.22
CA HIS A 100 6.69 7.04 -7.35
C HIS A 100 6.23 8.28 -8.12
N THR A 101 6.05 9.40 -7.41
CA THR A 101 5.52 10.63 -8.00
C THR A 101 6.50 11.36 -8.92
N ASP A 102 7.67 10.81 -9.16
CA ASP A 102 8.55 11.17 -10.27
C ASP A 102 7.93 10.86 -11.63
N TYR A 103 6.94 9.98 -11.70
CA TYR A 103 6.09 9.79 -12.86
C TYR A 103 4.94 10.80 -12.84
N PRO A 104 4.78 11.63 -13.89
CA PRO A 104 3.73 12.64 -13.95
C PRO A 104 2.31 12.09 -13.71
N GLU A 105 2.03 10.88 -14.20
CA GLU A 105 0.73 10.21 -14.03
C GLU A 105 0.46 9.86 -12.55
N ASN A 106 1.49 9.55 -11.79
CA ASN A 106 1.38 9.25 -10.36
C ASN A 106 1.18 10.54 -9.54
N MET A 107 1.93 11.59 -9.86
CA MET A 107 1.72 12.91 -9.27
C MET A 107 0.30 13.43 -9.57
N GLU A 108 -0.20 13.22 -10.78
CA GLU A 108 -1.56 13.61 -11.13
C GLU A 108 -2.60 12.78 -10.37
N TRP A 109 -2.35 11.49 -10.16
CA TRP A 109 -3.21 10.65 -9.30
C TRP A 109 -3.29 11.22 -7.89
N VAL A 110 -2.15 11.59 -7.26
CA VAL A 110 -2.10 12.23 -5.94
C VAL A 110 -2.92 13.53 -5.93
N ARG A 111 -2.78 14.37 -6.96
CA ARG A 111 -3.51 15.64 -7.06
C ARG A 111 -5.02 15.45 -7.18
N ARG A 112 -5.47 14.38 -7.82
CA ARG A 112 -6.89 14.05 -7.99
C ARG A 112 -7.50 13.28 -6.84
N LEU A 113 -6.69 12.86 -5.87
CA LEU A 113 -7.16 12.05 -4.76
C LEU A 113 -8.23 12.81 -3.96
N ALA A 114 -9.47 12.36 -4.07
CA ALA A 114 -10.61 12.91 -3.37
C ALA A 114 -11.09 11.91 -2.32
N VAL A 115 -10.71 12.11 -1.06
CA VAL A 115 -11.10 11.22 0.04
C VAL A 115 -12.34 11.77 0.77
N ARG A 116 -12.52 13.09 0.74
CA ARG A 116 -13.64 13.78 1.41
C ARG A 116 -14.04 15.05 0.67
N ALA A 117 -15.23 15.54 0.96
CA ALA A 117 -15.81 16.72 0.31
C ALA A 117 -15.34 18.08 0.86
N GLY A 118 -14.31 18.12 1.71
CA GLY A 118 -13.83 19.35 2.33
C GLY A 118 -12.40 19.24 2.82
N PRO A 119 -11.82 20.35 3.29
CA PRO A 119 -10.49 20.34 3.86
C PRO A 119 -10.42 19.49 5.15
N PRO A 120 -9.21 19.07 5.58
CA PRO A 120 -9.02 18.36 6.84
C PRO A 120 -9.65 19.10 8.02
N GLY A 121 -10.29 18.37 8.94
CA GLY A 121 -10.98 18.94 10.08
C GLY A 121 -12.36 19.56 9.82
N ALA A 122 -12.80 19.67 8.56
CA ALA A 122 -14.10 20.30 8.21
C ALA A 122 -15.30 19.34 8.19
N GLY A 123 -15.13 18.07 8.55
CA GLY A 123 -16.20 17.06 8.51
C GLY A 123 -16.45 16.36 9.85
N GLU A 124 -17.46 15.51 9.90
CA GLU A 124 -17.84 14.70 11.08
C GLU A 124 -16.91 13.48 11.29
N GLY A 125 -15.66 13.49 10.83
CA GLY A 125 -14.77 12.35 10.96
C GLY A 125 -13.31 12.73 10.85
N PHE A 126 -12.43 11.80 11.23
CA PHE A 126 -10.98 11.90 11.15
C PHE A 126 -10.44 10.92 10.11
N ASP A 127 -9.77 11.44 9.09
CA ASP A 127 -9.18 10.66 8.01
C ASP A 127 -7.66 10.69 8.09
N ALA A 128 -7.04 9.53 8.30
CA ALA A 128 -5.59 9.37 8.26
C ALA A 128 -5.14 8.60 7.01
N LEU A 129 -3.93 8.89 6.54
CA LEU A 129 -3.25 8.14 5.48
C LEU A 129 -1.93 7.59 5.98
N VAL A 130 -1.69 6.31 5.76
CA VAL A 130 -0.39 5.67 5.91
C VAL A 130 0.27 5.53 4.55
N VAL A 131 1.48 6.05 4.41
CA VAL A 131 2.31 5.96 3.20
C VAL A 131 3.51 5.06 3.51
N ALA A 132 3.47 3.84 3.01
CA ALA A 132 4.49 2.82 3.27
C ALA A 132 5.65 2.87 2.27
N GLY A 133 6.31 4.03 2.17
CA GLY A 133 7.54 4.25 1.42
C GLY A 133 7.39 4.46 -0.09
N ASP A 134 8.52 4.75 -0.73
CA ASP A 134 8.69 4.99 -2.16
C ASP A 134 7.78 6.09 -2.69
N VAL A 135 7.87 7.26 -2.06
CA VAL A 135 7.11 8.45 -2.45
C VAL A 135 7.71 9.08 -3.70
N ALA A 136 9.01 9.37 -3.69
CA ALA A 136 9.71 9.97 -4.83
C ALA A 136 11.24 9.86 -4.71
N GLU A 137 11.93 9.83 -5.87
CA GLU A 137 13.39 9.82 -5.92
C GLU A 137 14.01 11.17 -5.55
N THR A 138 13.29 12.29 -5.67
CA THR A 138 13.82 13.62 -5.34
C THR A 138 13.10 14.24 -4.16
N ARG A 139 13.87 14.93 -3.29
CA ARG A 139 13.29 15.66 -2.15
C ARG A 139 12.20 16.65 -2.59
N ASP A 140 12.37 17.29 -3.74
CA ASP A 140 11.42 18.29 -4.22
C ASP A 140 10.08 17.65 -4.62
N ASN A 141 10.08 16.48 -5.28
CA ASN A 141 8.85 15.74 -5.58
C ASN A 141 8.26 15.13 -4.30
N PHE A 142 9.10 14.65 -3.39
CA PHE A 142 8.68 14.17 -2.08
C PHE A 142 7.89 15.24 -1.32
N ALA A 143 8.47 16.43 -1.14
CA ALA A 143 7.84 17.54 -0.42
C ALA A 143 6.49 17.93 -1.06
N ARG A 144 6.45 18.12 -2.40
CA ARG A 144 5.19 18.43 -3.12
C ARG A 144 4.13 17.33 -2.94
N THR A 145 4.56 16.07 -2.89
CA THR A 145 3.64 14.95 -2.69
C THR A 145 3.06 14.97 -1.28
N MET A 146 3.92 15.11 -0.27
CA MET A 146 3.50 15.15 1.13
C MET A 146 2.61 16.37 1.43
N GLU A 147 2.93 17.54 0.89
CA GLU A 147 2.08 18.72 0.95
C GLU A 147 0.70 18.47 0.37
N ALA A 148 0.63 17.85 -0.83
CA ALA A 148 -0.63 17.52 -1.47
C ALA A 148 -1.45 16.49 -0.67
N LEU A 149 -0.82 15.54 0.01
CA LEU A 149 -1.49 14.56 0.87
C LEU A 149 -1.96 15.21 2.18
N ARG A 150 -1.13 16.04 2.82
CA ARG A 150 -1.52 16.77 4.04
C ARG A 150 -2.70 17.71 3.81
N ALA A 151 -2.84 18.28 2.61
CA ALA A 151 -4.01 19.09 2.26
C ALA A 151 -5.32 18.28 2.18
N ARG A 152 -5.29 16.93 2.25
CA ARG A 152 -6.44 16.04 2.07
C ARG A 152 -6.77 15.16 3.27
N PHE A 153 -5.80 14.91 4.14
CA PHE A 153 -5.94 14.03 5.29
C PHE A 153 -5.67 14.78 6.59
N ASP A 154 -6.38 14.42 7.66
CA ASP A 154 -6.20 15.00 8.99
C ASP A 154 -4.85 14.59 9.61
N ALA A 155 -4.34 13.41 9.24
CA ALA A 155 -2.99 12.95 9.54
C ALA A 155 -2.41 12.18 8.36
N VAL A 156 -1.10 12.30 8.15
CA VAL A 156 -0.33 11.50 7.19
C VAL A 156 0.85 10.89 7.94
N PHE A 157 1.01 9.58 7.81
CA PHE A 157 2.12 8.82 8.39
C PHE A 157 3.05 8.34 7.29
N TYR A 158 4.35 8.31 7.56
CA TYR A 158 5.35 7.96 6.55
C TYR A 158 6.52 7.16 7.14
N VAL A 159 7.03 6.21 6.34
CA VAL A 159 8.35 5.59 6.46
C VAL A 159 9.07 5.65 5.11
N PRO A 160 10.41 5.75 5.07
CA PRO A 160 11.15 5.76 3.81
C PRO A 160 11.14 4.39 3.13
N GLY A 161 11.06 4.40 1.79
CA GLY A 161 11.43 3.29 0.94
C GLY A 161 12.83 3.48 0.34
N ASN A 162 13.28 2.52 -0.46
CA ASN A 162 14.61 2.58 -1.07
C ASN A 162 14.72 3.71 -2.11
N HIS A 163 13.69 3.98 -2.90
CA HIS A 163 13.70 5.06 -3.87
C HIS A 163 13.79 6.44 -3.22
N ASP A 164 13.22 6.61 -2.04
CA ASP A 164 13.31 7.86 -1.28
C ASP A 164 14.76 8.19 -0.90
N LEU A 165 15.64 7.16 -0.78
CA LEU A 165 17.04 7.30 -0.39
C LEU A 165 18.03 7.31 -1.57
N TRP A 166 17.56 7.20 -2.82
CA TRP A 166 18.40 7.29 -4.01
C TRP A 166 18.93 8.70 -4.20
N LEU A 167 20.23 8.81 -4.54
CA LEU A 167 20.93 10.10 -4.73
C LEU A 167 21.06 10.50 -6.20
N ARG A 168 20.85 9.58 -7.13
CA ARG A 168 21.18 9.76 -8.58
C ARG A 168 20.53 10.98 -9.24
N ARG A 169 19.45 11.52 -8.69
CA ARG A 169 18.71 12.68 -9.24
C ARG A 169 18.74 13.91 -8.34
N GLU A 170 19.53 13.87 -7.26
CA GLU A 170 19.64 14.96 -6.30
C GLU A 170 20.73 16.00 -6.68
N GLY A 171 21.52 15.74 -7.74
CA GLY A 171 22.49 16.70 -8.25
C GLY A 171 23.63 17.03 -7.28
N GLY A 172 24.01 16.10 -6.41
CA GLY A 172 25.07 16.30 -5.40
C GLY A 172 24.64 17.07 -4.16
N ARG A 173 23.33 17.20 -3.92
CA ARG A 173 22.77 17.90 -2.73
C ARG A 173 23.16 17.23 -1.42
N TYR A 174 23.32 15.91 -1.41
CA TYR A 174 23.61 15.10 -0.24
C TYR A 174 24.91 14.33 -0.40
N VAL A 175 25.66 14.18 0.68
CA VAL A 175 26.89 13.39 0.71
C VAL A 175 26.57 11.90 0.62
N ASP A 176 25.51 11.46 1.34
CA ASP A 176 25.07 10.07 1.39
C ASP A 176 23.57 9.95 1.61
N SER A 177 23.07 8.71 1.59
CA SER A 177 21.67 8.38 1.75
C SER A 177 21.15 8.63 3.18
N MET A 178 22.02 8.68 4.18
CA MET A 178 21.64 8.99 5.57
C MET A 178 21.42 10.47 5.78
N GLU A 179 22.24 11.33 5.16
CA GLU A 179 21.99 12.77 5.13
C GLU A 179 20.66 13.07 4.43
N LYS A 180 20.38 12.38 3.31
CA LYS A 180 19.08 12.51 2.66
C LYS A 180 17.92 12.03 3.52
N LEU A 181 18.06 10.90 4.21
CA LEU A 181 17.05 10.42 5.17
C LEU A 181 16.72 11.50 6.20
N THR A 182 17.74 12.11 6.80
CA THR A 182 17.56 13.19 7.77
C THR A 182 16.77 14.36 7.15
N ALA A 183 17.16 14.80 5.95
CA ALA A 183 16.46 15.89 5.26
C ALA A 183 15.00 15.56 4.88
N LEU A 184 14.66 14.29 4.64
CA LEU A 184 13.27 13.86 4.42
C LEU A 184 12.46 13.84 5.71
N LEU A 185 13.05 13.41 6.83
CA LEU A 185 12.40 13.42 8.14
C LEU A 185 12.18 14.87 8.64
N ASP A 186 13.12 15.77 8.39
CA ASP A 186 12.96 17.20 8.67
C ASP A 186 11.81 17.79 7.85
N ALA A 187 11.74 17.49 6.55
CA ALA A 187 10.63 17.91 5.70
C ALA A 187 9.28 17.34 6.19
N CYS A 188 9.24 16.10 6.68
CA CYS A 188 8.05 15.55 7.31
C CYS A 188 7.62 16.35 8.53
N SER A 189 8.57 16.70 9.41
CA SER A 189 8.31 17.54 10.59
C SER A 189 7.75 18.90 10.21
N GLU A 190 8.36 19.57 9.23
CA GLU A 190 7.91 20.89 8.72
C GLU A 190 6.49 20.83 8.15
N LEU A 191 6.13 19.74 7.46
CA LEU A 191 4.82 19.54 6.82
C LEU A 191 3.77 18.94 7.75
N GLY A 192 4.13 18.58 8.99
CA GLY A 192 3.24 17.89 9.93
C GLY A 192 2.89 16.48 9.51
N VAL A 193 3.83 15.75 8.89
CA VAL A 193 3.76 14.32 8.57
C VAL A 193 4.34 13.52 9.72
N ASP A 194 3.60 12.56 10.24
CA ASP A 194 4.00 11.74 11.38
C ASP A 194 4.99 10.65 10.94
N THR A 195 6.16 10.59 11.57
CA THR A 195 7.20 9.56 11.37
C THR A 195 7.48 8.75 12.64
N GLY A 196 6.70 8.94 13.68
CA GLY A 196 6.76 8.26 14.96
C GLY A 196 5.43 7.59 15.35
N PRO A 197 5.44 6.78 16.43
CA PRO A 197 4.24 6.13 16.95
C PRO A 197 3.21 7.14 17.44
N ARG A 198 1.91 6.90 17.12
CA ARG A 198 0.81 7.77 17.54
C ARG A 198 -0.48 6.98 17.72
N THR A 199 -1.29 7.39 18.70
CA THR A 199 -2.65 6.86 18.91
C THR A 199 -3.68 7.79 18.29
N ILE A 200 -4.67 7.23 17.57
CA ILE A 200 -5.84 7.93 17.05
C ILE A 200 -7.09 7.17 17.52
N GLY A 201 -7.81 7.74 18.47
CA GLY A 201 -8.90 7.00 19.11
C GLY A 201 -8.42 5.72 19.78
N ASP A 202 -8.98 4.59 19.37
CA ASP A 202 -8.61 3.24 19.85
C ASP A 202 -7.49 2.56 19.02
N LEU A 203 -7.00 3.22 17.97
CA LEU A 203 -5.99 2.67 17.07
C LEU A 203 -4.60 3.24 17.35
N GLY A 204 -3.62 2.35 17.57
CA GLY A 204 -2.21 2.68 17.55
C GLY A 204 -1.63 2.55 16.14
N ILE A 205 -0.91 3.57 15.67
CA ILE A 205 -0.19 3.54 14.39
C ILE A 205 1.30 3.65 14.67
N ILE A 206 2.08 2.66 14.20
CA ILE A 206 3.51 2.52 14.52
C ILE A 206 4.31 2.37 13.22
N PRO A 207 5.06 3.40 12.81
CA PRO A 207 6.02 3.31 11.71
C PRO A 207 7.24 2.50 12.13
N LEU A 208 7.77 1.68 11.20
CA LEU A 208 8.97 0.87 11.41
C LEU A 208 9.96 1.11 10.27
N PHE A 209 11.12 1.65 10.60
CA PHE A 209 12.25 1.73 9.69
C PHE A 209 12.80 0.32 9.44
N SER A 210 13.18 0.04 8.20
CA SER A 210 13.73 -1.25 7.80
C SER A 210 14.60 -1.10 6.56
N TRP A 211 15.49 -2.07 6.33
CA TRP A 211 16.22 -2.29 5.08
C TRP A 211 16.33 -3.79 4.86
N TYR A 212 16.46 -4.21 3.60
CA TYR A 212 16.58 -5.63 3.25
C TYR A 212 18.00 -6.17 3.51
N HIS A 213 18.12 -7.51 3.53
CA HIS A 213 19.39 -8.22 3.49
C HIS A 213 19.28 -9.56 2.74
N LYS A 214 20.39 -10.02 2.13
CA LYS A 214 20.40 -11.21 1.26
C LYS A 214 19.98 -12.48 1.98
N SER A 215 20.37 -12.62 3.25
CA SER A 215 20.06 -13.79 4.08
C SER A 215 18.60 -13.87 4.53
N PHE A 216 17.76 -12.88 4.18
CA PHE A 216 16.30 -12.97 4.31
C PHE A 216 15.70 -14.05 3.39
N ASP A 217 16.31 -14.28 2.22
CA ASP A 217 15.92 -15.35 1.29
C ASP A 217 16.30 -16.73 1.85
N LYS A 218 15.29 -17.54 2.19
CA LYS A 218 15.44 -18.89 2.72
C LYS A 218 15.08 -19.98 1.69
N GLU A 219 14.59 -19.60 0.51
CA GLU A 219 14.19 -20.55 -0.53
C GLU A 219 15.39 -21.00 -1.35
N LYS A 220 15.31 -22.23 -1.90
CA LYS A 220 16.35 -22.77 -2.80
C LYS A 220 16.54 -21.91 -4.03
N ASP A 221 17.81 -21.69 -4.43
CA ASP A 221 18.12 -20.97 -5.65
C ASP A 221 17.66 -21.70 -6.90
N VAL A 222 17.09 -20.96 -7.84
CA VAL A 222 16.72 -21.43 -9.17
C VAL A 222 17.95 -21.34 -10.08
N ASN A 223 18.59 -22.49 -10.35
CA ASN A 223 19.82 -22.57 -11.14
C ASN A 223 19.59 -23.00 -12.60
N SER A 224 18.34 -23.23 -13.00
CA SER A 224 17.99 -23.68 -14.36
C SER A 224 18.06 -22.60 -15.42
N VAL A 225 18.19 -21.33 -15.01
CA VAL A 225 18.30 -20.16 -15.89
C VAL A 225 19.40 -19.20 -15.40
N ARG A 226 20.03 -18.51 -16.35
CA ARG A 226 20.99 -17.46 -16.01
C ARG A 226 20.27 -16.16 -15.75
N VAL A 227 20.45 -15.60 -14.54
CA VAL A 227 19.93 -14.28 -14.16
C VAL A 227 21.09 -13.32 -13.85
N PRO A 228 20.92 -12.01 -14.04
CA PRO A 228 21.91 -11.02 -13.62
C PRO A 228 22.21 -11.12 -12.11
N SER A 229 23.41 -10.70 -11.70
CA SER A 229 23.72 -10.55 -10.28
C SER A 229 22.84 -9.47 -9.62
N LEU A 230 22.78 -9.44 -8.29
CA LEU A 230 22.02 -8.41 -7.56
C LEU A 230 22.54 -7.02 -7.88
N GLU A 231 23.85 -6.85 -7.91
CA GLU A 231 24.53 -5.58 -8.20
C GLU A 231 24.18 -5.05 -9.60
N MET A 232 24.00 -5.94 -10.57
CA MET A 232 23.58 -5.55 -11.93
C MET A 232 22.07 -5.29 -12.03
N ALA A 233 21.29 -6.02 -11.25
CA ALA A 233 19.85 -6.04 -11.36
C ALA A 233 19.19 -4.99 -10.45
N CYS A 234 19.63 -4.84 -9.21
CA CYS A 234 19.04 -3.94 -8.23
C CYS A 234 19.73 -2.58 -8.26
N LYS A 235 18.95 -1.53 -8.51
CA LYS A 235 19.48 -0.16 -8.63
C LYS A 235 19.98 0.42 -7.33
N ASP A 236 19.52 -0.06 -6.19
CA ASP A 236 19.92 0.44 -4.87
C ASP A 236 21.43 0.41 -4.71
N PHE A 237 22.11 -0.62 -5.24
CA PHE A 237 23.58 -0.74 -5.21
C PHE A 237 24.33 0.40 -5.95
N HIS A 238 23.64 1.15 -6.81
CA HIS A 238 24.23 2.26 -7.57
C HIS A 238 23.58 3.60 -7.27
N ALA A 239 22.39 3.60 -6.71
CA ALA A 239 21.61 4.79 -6.48
C ALA A 239 21.69 5.27 -5.02
N CYS A 240 21.92 4.36 -4.07
CA CYS A 240 22.22 4.69 -2.69
C CYS A 240 23.74 4.81 -2.47
N GLN A 241 24.13 5.66 -1.55
CA GLN A 241 25.49 5.77 -1.03
C GLN A 241 25.40 5.77 0.49
N TRP A 242 26.19 4.90 1.10
CA TRP A 242 26.17 4.75 2.56
C TRP A 242 27.46 5.30 3.18
N PRO A 243 27.40 5.82 4.42
CA PRO A 243 28.60 6.17 5.18
C PRO A 243 29.56 4.99 5.26
N SER A 244 30.86 5.27 5.30
CA SER A 244 31.91 4.24 5.25
C SER A 244 31.89 3.25 6.43
N ASP A 245 31.35 3.66 7.55
CA ASP A 245 31.19 2.84 8.79
C ASP A 245 30.00 1.86 8.69
N LEU A 246 29.04 2.10 7.79
CA LEU A 246 27.95 1.15 7.51
C LEU A 246 28.37 0.10 6.48
N GLY A 247 29.43 0.31 5.73
CA GLY A 247 30.02 -0.64 4.81
C GLY A 247 29.11 -1.08 3.67
N SER A 248 29.58 -2.08 2.92
CA SER A 248 28.81 -2.77 1.86
C SER A 248 28.09 -4.02 2.39
N ASP A 249 28.14 -4.28 3.69
CA ASP A 249 27.46 -5.40 4.32
C ASP A 249 25.97 -5.10 4.45
N ASP A 250 25.16 -5.79 3.66
CA ASP A 250 23.73 -5.62 3.62
C ASP A 250 23.04 -6.00 4.94
N GLU A 251 23.60 -6.96 5.71
CA GLU A 251 23.06 -7.33 7.02
C GLU A 251 23.32 -6.25 8.08
N ALA A 252 24.51 -5.64 8.07
CA ALA A 252 24.83 -4.51 8.93
C ALA A 252 23.91 -3.32 8.67
N LEU A 253 23.58 -3.06 7.41
CA LEU A 253 22.66 -2.00 7.02
C LEU A 253 21.21 -2.29 7.49
N ALA A 254 20.74 -3.53 7.31
CA ALA A 254 19.42 -3.95 7.82
C ALA A 254 19.33 -3.83 9.34
N LEU A 255 20.37 -4.21 10.07
CA LEU A 255 20.46 -4.06 11.52
C LEU A 255 20.51 -2.58 11.95
N TYR A 256 21.21 -1.73 11.19
CA TYR A 256 21.25 -0.30 11.46
C TYR A 256 19.85 0.32 11.37
N PHE A 257 19.11 0.04 10.28
CA PHE A 257 17.74 0.53 10.13
C PHE A 257 16.79 -0.03 11.21
N ASP A 258 16.98 -1.28 11.63
CA ASP A 258 16.21 -1.83 12.76
C ASP A 258 16.48 -1.04 14.05
N LYS A 259 17.74 -0.73 14.36
CA LYS A 259 18.13 0.05 15.53
C LYS A 259 17.61 1.48 15.54
N LEU A 260 17.34 2.09 14.37
CA LEU A 260 16.71 3.41 14.31
C LEU A 260 15.35 3.45 15.01
N ASN A 261 14.66 2.30 15.11
CA ASN A 261 13.39 2.18 15.82
C ASN A 261 13.52 2.25 17.34
N ASP A 262 14.72 1.99 17.89
CA ASP A 262 14.92 1.91 19.35
C ASP A 262 14.62 3.21 20.08
N LYS A 263 14.84 4.35 19.40
CA LYS A 263 14.47 5.68 19.91
C LYS A 263 12.96 5.84 20.18
N ASN A 264 12.14 4.99 19.59
CA ASN A 264 10.69 5.00 19.70
C ASN A 264 10.14 3.94 20.68
N ASN A 265 10.99 3.14 21.34
CA ASN A 265 10.54 2.02 22.17
C ASN A 265 9.56 2.45 23.26
N ASP A 266 9.83 3.54 23.98
CA ASP A 266 8.92 4.05 25.03
C ASP A 266 7.58 4.51 24.43
N ALA A 267 7.60 5.20 23.30
CA ALA A 267 6.39 5.64 22.60
C ALA A 267 5.59 4.43 22.05
N ILE A 268 6.26 3.39 21.55
CA ILE A 268 5.63 2.14 21.14
C ILE A 268 4.90 1.49 22.31
N GLU A 269 5.55 1.34 23.47
CA GLU A 269 4.92 0.75 24.65
C GLU A 269 3.75 1.60 25.17
N GLU A 270 3.84 2.92 25.08
CA GLU A 270 2.73 3.81 25.41
C GLU A 270 1.55 3.62 24.47
N VAL A 271 1.80 3.56 23.15
CA VAL A 271 0.76 3.29 22.13
C VAL A 271 0.11 1.93 22.38
N LYS A 272 0.89 0.87 22.65
CA LYS A 272 0.37 -0.47 22.97
C LYS A 272 -0.56 -0.46 24.18
N LYS A 273 -0.23 0.30 25.22
CA LYS A 273 -1.06 0.40 26.44
C LYS A 273 -2.38 1.13 26.19
N LYS A 274 -2.38 2.15 25.31
CA LYS A 274 -3.55 3.02 25.06
C LYS A 274 -4.49 2.51 23.98
N SER A 275 -4.03 1.59 23.11
CA SER A 275 -4.75 1.19 21.91
C SER A 275 -5.39 -0.18 22.05
N LYS A 276 -6.58 -0.35 21.48
CA LYS A 276 -7.26 -1.65 21.38
C LYS A 276 -6.81 -2.44 20.16
N GLN A 277 -6.40 -1.73 19.10
CA GLN A 277 -5.94 -2.28 17.83
C GLN A 277 -4.65 -1.58 17.42
N ILE A 278 -3.76 -2.29 16.75
CA ILE A 278 -2.45 -1.75 16.34
C ILE A 278 -2.24 -1.99 14.85
N LEU A 279 -1.91 -0.91 14.15
CA LEU A 279 -1.43 -0.91 12.78
C LEU A 279 0.06 -0.58 12.80
N THR A 280 0.90 -1.52 12.41
CA THR A 280 2.30 -1.27 12.10
C THR A 280 2.48 -1.10 10.60
N PHE A 281 3.51 -0.36 10.17
CA PHE A 281 3.83 -0.29 8.74
C PHE A 281 5.33 -0.08 8.52
N SER A 282 5.81 -0.63 7.42
CA SER A 282 7.19 -0.53 6.93
C SER A 282 7.18 -0.42 5.41
N HIS A 283 8.33 -0.17 4.79
CA HIS A 283 8.41 -0.28 3.33
C HIS A 283 8.74 -1.72 2.90
N PHE A 284 9.79 -2.30 3.47
CA PHE A 284 10.23 -3.65 3.11
C PHE A 284 9.35 -4.76 3.66
N VAL A 285 9.48 -5.94 3.06
CA VAL A 285 8.66 -7.12 3.35
C VAL A 285 9.11 -7.76 4.66
N PRO A 286 8.20 -7.99 5.64
CA PRO A 286 8.59 -8.58 6.92
C PRO A 286 8.73 -10.10 6.87
N ARG A 287 8.10 -10.78 5.91
CA ARG A 287 8.05 -12.25 5.81
C ARG A 287 8.16 -12.70 4.36
N GLN A 288 8.99 -13.69 4.09
CA GLN A 288 9.19 -14.19 2.72
C GLN A 288 7.91 -14.76 2.10
N GLU A 289 6.98 -15.29 2.91
CA GLU A 289 5.69 -15.80 2.42
C GLU A 289 4.80 -14.72 1.80
N LEU A 290 5.06 -13.45 2.04
CA LEU A 290 4.36 -12.31 1.45
C LEU A 290 4.92 -11.90 0.07
N CYS A 291 5.78 -12.75 -0.50
CA CYS A 291 6.30 -12.65 -1.86
C CYS A 291 6.09 -13.99 -2.56
N PRO A 292 5.81 -14.00 -3.88
CA PRO A 292 5.75 -15.26 -4.63
C PRO A 292 7.07 -16.03 -4.54
N GLU A 293 6.99 -17.36 -4.63
CA GLU A 293 8.17 -18.23 -4.66
C GLU A 293 9.08 -17.88 -5.83
N LYS A 294 10.38 -18.08 -5.66
CA LYS A 294 11.42 -17.75 -6.65
C LYS A 294 11.11 -18.31 -8.04
N ARG A 295 10.58 -19.54 -8.12
CA ARG A 295 10.21 -20.19 -9.39
C ARG A 295 9.10 -19.48 -10.18
N MET A 296 8.33 -18.59 -9.50
CA MET A 296 7.22 -17.85 -10.10
C MET A 296 7.62 -16.44 -10.53
N LEU A 297 8.85 -16.01 -10.24
CA LEU A 297 9.36 -14.67 -10.49
C LEU A 297 10.19 -14.62 -11.77
N TYR A 298 10.03 -13.56 -12.56
CA TYR A 298 10.91 -13.28 -13.71
C TYR A 298 12.34 -12.95 -13.31
N TYR A 299 12.54 -12.54 -12.05
CA TYR A 299 13.83 -12.40 -11.42
C TYR A 299 13.87 -13.24 -10.14
N PRO A 300 14.31 -14.52 -10.21
CA PRO A 300 14.30 -15.43 -9.08
C PRO A 300 15.13 -14.98 -7.86
N ASN A 301 16.09 -14.07 -8.03
CA ASN A 301 16.88 -13.51 -6.94
C ASN A 301 16.20 -12.34 -6.21
N LEU A 302 14.99 -11.94 -6.61
CA LEU A 302 14.25 -10.84 -5.98
C LEU A 302 14.14 -10.98 -4.45
N PRO A 303 13.84 -12.16 -3.86
CA PRO A 303 13.71 -12.28 -2.42
C PRO A 303 14.95 -11.86 -1.61
N LYS A 304 16.12 -11.83 -2.24
CA LYS A 304 17.38 -11.40 -1.60
C LYS A 304 17.48 -9.89 -1.34
N VAL A 305 16.56 -9.10 -1.90
CA VAL A 305 16.58 -7.62 -1.81
C VAL A 305 15.23 -7.03 -1.41
N ILE A 306 14.34 -7.81 -0.74
CA ILE A 306 12.99 -7.32 -0.43
C ILE A 306 12.67 -7.18 1.05
N GLY A 307 13.38 -7.86 1.95
CA GLY A 307 12.88 -7.94 3.31
C GLY A 307 13.94 -8.19 4.38
N SER A 308 13.48 -8.27 5.62
CA SER A 308 14.36 -8.38 6.79
C SER A 308 13.74 -9.20 7.91
N ASP A 309 14.50 -10.19 8.41
CA ASP A 309 14.19 -10.95 9.63
C ASP A 309 14.20 -10.08 10.91
N TYR A 310 14.96 -8.97 10.90
CA TYR A 310 14.96 -7.99 12.00
C TYR A 310 13.59 -7.33 12.12
N LEU A 311 13.04 -6.90 10.99
CA LEU A 311 11.70 -6.30 10.89
C LEU A 311 10.63 -7.29 11.39
N GLU A 312 10.66 -8.56 10.96
CA GLU A 312 9.71 -9.57 11.41
C GLU A 312 9.77 -9.76 12.93
N ARG A 313 10.96 -9.89 13.50
CA ARG A 313 11.11 -10.04 14.96
C ARG A 313 10.52 -8.86 15.73
N ARG A 314 10.80 -7.63 15.29
CA ARG A 314 10.26 -6.41 15.90
C ARG A 314 8.73 -6.35 15.78
N LEU A 315 8.19 -6.65 14.63
CA LEU A 315 6.76 -6.69 14.36
C LEU A 315 6.06 -7.71 15.27
N ARG A 316 6.60 -8.93 15.39
CA ARG A 316 6.06 -9.95 16.29
C ARG A 316 6.11 -9.53 17.74
N ALA A 317 7.17 -8.86 18.20
CA ALA A 317 7.27 -8.33 19.57
C ALA A 317 6.20 -7.26 19.86
N ILE A 318 5.85 -6.44 18.88
CA ILE A 318 4.79 -5.43 19.00
C ILE A 318 3.41 -6.11 19.08
N HIS A 319 3.15 -7.11 18.24
CA HIS A 319 1.85 -7.78 18.10
C HIS A 319 1.69 -9.05 18.96
N ASN A 320 2.66 -9.43 19.80
CA ASN A 320 2.72 -10.72 20.50
C ASN A 320 1.48 -11.08 21.35
N ASN A 321 0.72 -10.10 21.79
CA ASN A 321 -0.50 -10.29 22.58
C ASN A 321 -1.75 -9.76 21.87
N ALA A 322 -1.68 -9.53 20.56
CA ALA A 322 -2.82 -9.03 19.81
C ALA A 322 -3.94 -10.09 19.79
N LYS A 323 -5.17 -9.65 20.08
CA LYS A 323 -6.36 -10.49 19.89
C LYS A 323 -6.60 -10.67 18.39
N ASP A 324 -7.31 -11.75 18.04
CA ASP A 324 -7.70 -11.97 16.64
C ASP A 324 -8.40 -10.73 16.08
N GLY A 325 -7.95 -10.31 14.89
CA GLY A 325 -8.44 -9.10 14.23
C GLY A 325 -7.98 -7.76 14.83
N ALA A 326 -7.06 -7.77 15.80
CA ALA A 326 -6.54 -6.53 16.42
C ALA A 326 -5.18 -6.09 15.85
N ALA A 327 -4.57 -6.85 14.94
CA ALA A 327 -3.24 -6.62 14.37
C ALA A 327 -3.29 -6.49 12.85
N CYS A 328 -2.68 -5.42 12.34
CA CYS A 328 -2.49 -5.21 10.91
C CYS A 328 -1.08 -4.68 10.64
N HIS A 329 -0.45 -5.17 9.59
CA HIS A 329 0.82 -4.64 9.08
C HIS A 329 0.69 -4.25 7.61
N VAL A 330 1.13 -3.04 7.28
CA VAL A 330 1.14 -2.51 5.92
C VAL A 330 2.57 -2.43 5.42
N PHE A 331 2.80 -2.85 4.17
CA PHE A 331 4.12 -2.84 3.55
C PHE A 331 4.07 -2.45 2.07
N GLY A 332 5.23 -2.31 1.42
CA GLY A 332 5.38 -1.89 0.03
C GLY A 332 6.44 -2.69 -0.73
N HIS A 333 7.23 -1.97 -1.53
CA HIS A 333 8.46 -2.39 -2.20
C HIS A 333 8.28 -3.32 -3.41
N THR A 334 7.58 -4.43 -3.27
CA THR A 334 7.51 -5.44 -4.35
C THR A 334 6.45 -5.12 -5.41
N HIS A 335 5.62 -4.10 -5.22
CA HIS A 335 4.49 -3.73 -6.07
C HIS A 335 3.46 -4.85 -6.28
N PHE A 336 3.55 -5.92 -5.51
CA PHE A 336 2.52 -6.97 -5.50
C PHE A 336 1.33 -6.50 -4.66
N CYS A 337 0.12 -6.74 -5.15
CA CYS A 337 -1.05 -6.56 -4.31
C CYS A 337 -1.17 -7.72 -3.36
N TRP A 338 -1.34 -7.43 -2.07
CA TRP A 338 -1.45 -8.44 -1.03
C TRP A 338 -2.49 -8.05 0.01
N ASP A 339 -3.34 -8.99 0.41
CA ASP A 339 -4.22 -8.86 1.56
C ASP A 339 -4.52 -10.26 2.11
N SER A 340 -3.89 -10.62 3.23
CA SER A 340 -4.08 -11.93 3.86
C SER A 340 -3.77 -11.87 5.35
N VAL A 341 -4.28 -12.85 6.10
CA VAL A 341 -3.96 -13.04 7.50
C VAL A 341 -2.96 -14.19 7.63
N VAL A 342 -1.83 -13.94 8.29
CA VAL A 342 -0.81 -14.94 8.59
C VAL A 342 -0.47 -14.84 10.08
N ASP A 343 -0.57 -15.96 10.80
CA ASP A 343 -0.33 -16.04 12.25
C ASP A 343 -1.07 -14.96 13.07
N GLY A 344 -2.34 -14.68 12.73
CA GLY A 344 -3.21 -13.72 13.42
C GLY A 344 -2.96 -12.24 13.08
N ILE A 345 -1.99 -11.93 12.22
CA ILE A 345 -1.71 -10.57 11.75
C ILE A 345 -2.18 -10.44 10.30
N ARG A 346 -2.98 -9.40 10.00
CA ARG A 346 -3.34 -9.04 8.63
C ARG A 346 -2.20 -8.29 7.97
N TYR A 347 -1.74 -8.76 6.81
CA TYR A 347 -0.70 -8.14 6.00
C TYR A 347 -1.32 -7.53 4.74
N VAL A 348 -1.07 -6.24 4.52
CA VAL A 348 -1.64 -5.48 3.40
C VAL A 348 -0.53 -4.81 2.60
N GLN A 349 -0.52 -5.02 1.28
CA GLN A 349 0.30 -4.26 0.36
C GLN A 349 -0.59 -3.58 -0.68
N ALA A 350 -0.60 -2.24 -0.67
CA ALA A 350 -1.48 -1.39 -1.46
C ALA A 350 -0.68 -0.41 -2.34
N PRO A 351 0.11 -0.90 -3.32
CA PRO A 351 1.01 -0.09 -4.10
C PRO A 351 0.27 0.71 -5.17
N LEU A 352 0.60 2.00 -5.32
CA LEU A 352 0.24 2.74 -6.53
C LEU A 352 1.05 2.22 -7.72
N ALA A 353 2.31 1.88 -7.50
CA ALA A 353 3.25 1.30 -8.43
C ALA A 353 3.51 2.15 -9.69
N TYR A 354 4.26 1.64 -10.65
CA TYR A 354 4.53 2.35 -11.89
C TYR A 354 3.27 2.45 -12.79
N PRO A 355 3.13 3.53 -13.59
CA PRO A 355 1.94 3.71 -14.45
C PRO A 355 1.66 2.53 -15.38
N ARG A 356 2.71 1.87 -15.90
CA ARG A 356 2.56 0.69 -16.77
C ARG A 356 2.01 -0.54 -16.03
N GLU A 357 2.36 -0.72 -14.75
CA GLU A 357 1.87 -1.82 -13.92
C GLU A 357 0.38 -1.64 -13.63
N ARG A 358 -0.04 -0.41 -13.31
CA ARG A 358 -1.47 -0.10 -13.17
C ARG A 358 -2.28 -0.37 -14.43
N LYS A 359 -1.75 0.00 -15.61
CA LYS A 359 -2.42 -0.27 -16.89
C LYS A 359 -2.66 -1.76 -17.14
N ARG A 360 -1.82 -2.61 -16.57
CA ARG A 360 -1.94 -4.08 -16.65
C ARG A 360 -2.78 -4.70 -15.55
N ARG A 361 -3.37 -3.90 -14.66
CA ARG A 361 -4.18 -4.35 -13.52
C ARG A 361 -3.46 -5.32 -12.58
N ILE A 362 -2.14 -5.21 -12.45
CA ILE A 362 -1.35 -6.09 -11.60
C ILE A 362 -1.59 -5.76 -10.11
N ASN A 363 -1.98 -4.53 -9.81
CA ASN A 363 -2.11 -3.97 -8.49
C ASN A 363 -3.57 -3.60 -8.15
N GLY A 364 -4.52 -4.52 -8.31
CA GLY A 364 -5.89 -4.37 -7.83
C GLY A 364 -6.86 -3.61 -8.75
N GLY A 365 -6.36 -2.90 -9.79
CA GLY A 365 -7.19 -2.21 -10.79
C GLY A 365 -7.62 -0.79 -10.41
N GLN A 366 -8.58 -0.22 -11.15
CA GLN A 366 -9.09 1.13 -10.92
C GLN A 366 -9.99 1.19 -9.67
N GLY A 367 -9.84 2.26 -8.88
CA GLY A 367 -10.65 2.49 -7.69
C GLY A 367 -10.23 1.69 -6.45
N TRP A 368 -9.16 0.92 -6.54
CA TRP A 368 -8.64 0.13 -5.42
C TRP A 368 -7.92 0.98 -4.36
N LEU A 369 -7.36 2.12 -4.75
CA LEU A 369 -6.58 3.00 -3.89
C LEU A 369 -7.25 4.36 -3.67
N PRO A 370 -7.03 4.99 -2.51
CA PRO A 370 -6.36 4.47 -1.34
C PRO A 370 -7.21 3.43 -0.61
N PHE A 371 -6.56 2.43 -0.04
CA PHE A 371 -7.20 1.29 0.58
C PHE A 371 -7.61 1.61 2.03
N CYS A 372 -8.90 1.51 2.38
CA CYS A 372 -9.39 1.77 3.72
C CYS A 372 -9.30 0.52 4.59
N VAL A 373 -8.25 0.43 5.43
CA VAL A 373 -8.02 -0.74 6.31
C VAL A 373 -8.76 -0.64 7.64
N TYR A 374 -9.10 0.59 8.07
CA TYR A 374 -9.71 0.85 9.38
C TYR A 374 -10.86 1.85 9.26
N ARG A 375 -11.99 1.54 9.92
CA ARG A 375 -13.17 2.41 10.02
C ARG A 375 -13.85 2.15 11.36
N ASP A 376 -13.44 2.90 12.39
CA ASP A 376 -13.83 2.67 13.80
C ASP A 376 -13.53 1.22 14.28
N GLY A 377 -12.65 0.53 13.60
CA GLY A 377 -12.19 -0.86 13.73
C GLY A 377 -11.58 -1.34 12.43
N PHE A 378 -10.72 -2.38 12.46
CA PHE A 378 -10.20 -2.97 11.24
C PHE A 378 -11.33 -3.56 10.40
N ASN A 379 -11.33 -3.24 9.11
CA ASN A 379 -12.28 -3.80 8.17
C ASN A 379 -12.05 -5.33 8.09
N PRO A 380 -13.04 -6.17 8.42
CA PRO A 380 -12.88 -7.63 8.36
C PRO A 380 -12.84 -8.19 6.94
N GLU A 381 -13.26 -7.41 5.95
CA GLU A 381 -13.26 -7.82 4.54
C GLU A 381 -11.83 -7.85 3.99
N ILE A 382 -11.43 -9.00 3.45
CA ILE A 382 -10.18 -9.19 2.73
C ILE A 382 -10.42 -8.83 1.26
N TYR A 383 -9.61 -7.92 0.74
CA TYR A 383 -9.76 -7.45 -0.63
C TYR A 383 -9.05 -8.39 -1.61
N PRO A 384 -9.67 -8.67 -2.78
CA PRO A 384 -9.05 -9.51 -3.80
C PRO A 384 -7.70 -8.95 -4.25
N ALA A 385 -6.67 -9.78 -4.14
CA ALA A 385 -5.32 -9.46 -4.58
C ALA A 385 -4.66 -10.70 -5.20
N ILE A 386 -4.07 -10.56 -6.38
CA ILE A 386 -3.69 -11.67 -7.26
C ILE A 386 -2.88 -12.75 -6.53
N TRP A 387 -1.85 -12.36 -5.78
CA TRP A 387 -0.96 -13.31 -5.16
C TRP A 387 -1.48 -13.89 -3.85
N SER A 388 -2.09 -13.09 -2.98
CA SER A 388 -2.72 -13.63 -1.78
C SER A 388 -3.88 -14.56 -2.13
N ASP A 389 -4.71 -14.22 -3.13
CA ASP A 389 -5.78 -15.10 -3.63
C ASP A 389 -5.25 -16.41 -4.22
N TYR A 390 -4.10 -16.35 -4.90
CA TYR A 390 -3.44 -17.57 -5.40
C TYR A 390 -3.02 -18.48 -4.23
N TYR A 391 -2.32 -17.93 -3.21
CA TYR A 391 -1.83 -18.72 -2.08
C TYR A 391 -2.91 -19.13 -1.09
N ASN A 392 -4.06 -18.48 -1.08
CA ASN A 392 -5.25 -18.97 -0.36
C ASN A 392 -5.78 -20.32 -0.93
N LYS A 393 -5.47 -20.61 -2.19
CA LYS A 393 -5.93 -21.82 -2.90
C LYS A 393 -4.81 -22.83 -3.19
N ASN A 394 -3.57 -22.38 -3.20
CA ASN A 394 -2.42 -23.18 -3.58
C ASN A 394 -1.37 -23.15 -2.48
N ARG A 395 -0.94 -24.33 -2.06
CA ARG A 395 0.12 -24.44 -1.07
C ARG A 395 1.45 -23.92 -1.65
N ARG A 396 2.23 -23.23 -0.82
CA ARG A 396 3.61 -22.87 -1.16
C ARG A 396 4.50 -24.10 -1.26
N GLU A 397 5.43 -24.07 -2.23
CA GLU A 397 6.41 -25.12 -2.47
C GLU A 397 7.82 -24.52 -2.55
N PRO A 398 8.38 -23.97 -1.45
CA PRO A 398 9.64 -23.23 -1.45
C PRO A 398 10.86 -24.09 -1.86
N GLU A 399 10.73 -25.42 -1.75
CA GLU A 399 11.76 -26.37 -2.19
C GLU A 399 11.70 -26.69 -3.71
N ASN A 400 10.61 -26.31 -4.38
CA ASN A 400 10.41 -26.55 -5.80
C ASN A 400 11.13 -25.49 -6.62
N THR A 401 12.17 -25.86 -7.35
CA THR A 401 12.96 -24.98 -8.23
C THR A 401 12.54 -25.06 -9.69
N GLN A 402 11.52 -25.86 -10.03
CA GLN A 402 10.99 -25.95 -11.39
C GLN A 402 10.24 -24.66 -11.73
N LEU A 403 10.71 -23.94 -12.76
CA LEU A 403 10.10 -22.69 -13.18
C LEU A 403 8.62 -22.85 -13.51
N ALA A 404 7.82 -21.90 -13.07
CA ALA A 404 6.44 -21.79 -13.50
C ALA A 404 6.35 -21.63 -15.03
N PRO A 405 5.30 -22.13 -15.70
CA PRO A 405 5.21 -22.15 -17.16
C PRO A 405 5.44 -20.81 -17.84
N TRP A 406 4.92 -19.71 -17.25
CA TRP A 406 5.10 -18.35 -17.77
C TRP A 406 6.53 -17.84 -17.63
N VAL A 407 7.23 -18.22 -16.56
CA VAL A 407 8.65 -17.88 -16.34
C VAL A 407 9.53 -18.67 -17.30
N ALA A 408 9.28 -19.97 -17.44
CA ALA A 408 10.00 -20.80 -18.41
C ALA A 408 9.83 -20.27 -19.84
N LYS A 409 8.61 -19.91 -20.24
CA LYS A 409 8.33 -19.28 -21.54
C LYS A 409 9.08 -17.95 -21.72
N TYR A 410 9.15 -17.11 -20.68
CA TYR A 410 9.89 -15.86 -20.72
C TYR A 410 11.37 -16.10 -21.03
N PHE A 411 12.04 -16.99 -20.28
CA PHE A 411 13.45 -17.30 -20.50
C PHE A 411 13.71 -17.97 -21.85
N SER A 412 12.82 -18.85 -22.32
CA SER A 412 12.91 -19.43 -23.68
C SER A 412 12.84 -18.36 -24.76
N ASN A 413 11.92 -17.39 -24.63
CA ASN A 413 11.82 -16.28 -25.58
C ASN A 413 13.03 -15.33 -25.51
N LEU A 414 13.65 -15.16 -24.34
CA LEU A 414 14.87 -14.37 -24.19
C LEU A 414 16.04 -15.05 -24.87
N ALA A 415 16.21 -16.36 -24.67
CA ALA A 415 17.27 -17.16 -25.30
C ALA A 415 17.18 -17.17 -26.84
N ALA A 416 15.95 -17.16 -27.39
CA ALA A 416 15.73 -17.12 -28.85
C ALA A 416 16.05 -15.74 -29.49
N LYS A 417 16.29 -14.68 -28.70
CA LYS A 417 16.64 -13.32 -29.18
C LYS A 417 18.13 -13.01 -29.12
N ILE A 418 18.92 -13.89 -28.50
CA ILE A 418 20.38 -13.84 -28.41
C ILE A 418 21.00 -14.74 -29.48
#